data_2ae5eb92d43eaeb94aa46db37474521c
#
_entry.id   2ae5eb92d43eaeb94aa46db37474521c
#
_cell.length_a   1.000
_cell.length_b   1.000
_cell.length_c   1.000
_cell.angle_alpha   90.00
_cell.angle_beta   90.00
_cell.angle_gamma   90.00
#
_symmetry.space_group_name_H-M   'P 1'
#
loop_
_entity.id
_entity.type
_entity.pdbx_description
1 polymer ?
#
loop_
_entity_poly.entity_id
_entity_poly.type
_entity_poly.pdbx_seq_one_letter_code
_entity_poly.pdbx_strand_id
1 'polypeptide(L)' 'MEMFKKSDLSPLKRLRVKRFMTQKQLGKALGVTEMTVSNWESGRSVPKLTPVQFKKLLKVLQITVDELPDQFGYPSDADG' A
#
# COMPACT_ATOMS: atom_id res chain seq x y z
N MET A 1 -0.59 -8.76 -25.10
CA MET A 1 0.20 -9.35 -24.09
C MET A 1 0.50 -8.41 -22.97
N GLU A 2 0.38 -8.88 -21.77
CA GLU A 2 0.55 -8.04 -20.64
C GLU A 2 1.88 -8.19 -20.04
N MET A 3 2.45 -7.10 -19.61
CA MET A 3 3.72 -7.13 -18.93
C MET A 3 3.58 -7.80 -17.59
N PHE A 4 2.47 -7.57 -16.93
CA PHE A 4 2.22 -8.23 -15.66
C PHE A 4 0.73 -8.25 -15.42
N LYS A 5 0.33 -9.13 -14.53
CA LYS A 5 -1.07 -9.29 -14.21
C LYS A 5 -1.43 -8.46 -13.02
N LYS A 6 -2.73 -8.29 -12.83
CA LYS A 6 -3.21 -7.59 -11.67
C LYS A 6 -2.65 -8.17 -10.39
N SER A 7 -2.52 -9.49 -10.33
CA SER A 7 -2.04 -10.15 -9.13
C SER A 7 -0.57 -9.89 -8.87
N ASP A 8 0.14 -9.31 -9.84
CA ASP A 8 1.55 -8.99 -9.64
C ASP A 8 1.74 -7.78 -8.76
N LEU A 9 0.69 -7.00 -8.55
CA LEU A 9 0.77 -5.82 -7.70
C LEU A 9 -0.03 -6.04 -6.44
N SER A 10 0.60 -5.77 -5.29
CA SER A 10 -0.15 -5.83 -4.06
C SER A 10 -1.17 -4.68 -4.04
N PRO A 11 -2.19 -4.78 -3.21
CA PRO A 11 -3.21 -3.73 -3.16
C PRO A 11 -2.64 -2.35 -2.89
N LEU A 12 -1.74 -2.22 -1.93
CA LEU A 12 -1.16 -0.92 -1.64
C LEU A 12 -0.30 -0.43 -2.80
N LYS A 13 0.49 -1.33 -3.37
CA LYS A 13 1.35 -0.94 -4.47
C LYS A 13 0.52 -0.44 -5.65
N ARG A 14 -0.61 -1.09 -5.90
CA ARG A 14 -1.48 -0.69 -6.99
C ARG A 14 -1.97 0.74 -6.80
N LEU A 15 -2.40 1.07 -5.59
CA LEU A 15 -2.89 2.41 -5.30
C LEU A 15 -1.77 3.44 -5.39
N ARG A 16 -0.59 3.07 -4.90
CA ARG A 16 0.57 3.96 -4.92
C ARG A 16 1.01 4.28 -6.34
N VAL A 17 1.13 3.24 -7.15
CA VAL A 17 1.59 3.40 -8.53
C VAL A 17 0.60 4.25 -9.32
N LYS A 18 -0.68 4.10 -9.01
CA LYS A 18 -1.70 4.88 -9.66
C LYS A 18 -1.49 6.37 -9.44
N ARG A 19 -0.86 6.76 -8.32
CA ARG A 19 -0.55 8.15 -8.05
C ARG A 19 0.87 8.50 -8.45
N PHE A 20 1.56 7.62 -9.16
CA PHE A 20 2.94 7.85 -9.61
C PHE A 20 3.88 8.13 -8.44
N MET A 21 3.65 7.44 -7.33
CA MET A 21 4.48 7.60 -6.15
C MET A 21 5.43 6.42 -5.98
N THR A 22 6.64 6.72 -5.53
CA THR A 22 7.57 5.66 -5.15
C THR A 22 7.30 5.26 -3.71
N GLN A 23 7.87 4.12 -3.31
CA GLN A 23 7.77 3.69 -1.91
C GLN A 23 8.37 4.74 -0.99
N LYS A 24 9.46 5.35 -1.43
CA LYS A 24 10.12 6.37 -0.63
C LYS A 24 9.22 7.59 -0.45
N GLN A 25 8.56 8.01 -1.51
CA GLN A 25 7.67 9.15 -1.44
C GLN A 25 6.49 8.88 -0.52
N LEU A 26 5.90 7.71 -0.62
CA LEU A 26 4.79 7.36 0.25
C LEU A 26 5.25 7.31 1.70
N GLY A 27 6.42 6.70 1.93
CA GLY A 27 6.94 6.64 3.30
C GLY A 27 7.14 8.01 3.88
N LYS A 28 7.71 8.92 3.09
CA LYS A 28 7.93 10.28 3.55
C LYS A 28 6.62 10.97 3.89
N ALA A 29 5.60 10.76 3.07
CA ALA A 29 4.31 11.38 3.32
C ALA A 29 3.69 10.90 4.62
N LEU A 30 3.93 9.65 4.97
CA LEU A 30 3.35 9.07 6.18
C LEU A 30 4.27 9.13 7.40
N GLY A 31 5.51 9.55 7.19
CA GLY A 31 6.46 9.58 8.30
C GLY A 31 7.03 8.21 8.64
N VAL A 32 7.11 7.33 7.67
CA VAL A 32 7.72 6.01 7.87
C VAL A 32 8.80 5.83 6.82
N THR A 33 9.58 4.76 6.96
CA THR A 33 10.69 4.53 6.04
C THR A 33 10.20 3.84 4.79
N GLU A 34 11.03 3.91 3.76
CA GLU A 34 10.77 3.20 2.51
C GLU A 34 10.67 1.71 2.77
N MET A 35 11.52 1.20 3.65
CA MET A 35 11.51 -0.21 3.99
C MET A 35 10.18 -0.62 4.62
N THR A 36 9.62 0.26 5.44
CA THR A 36 8.33 -0.03 6.06
C THR A 36 7.26 -0.18 4.99
N VAL A 37 7.24 0.73 4.02
CA VAL A 37 6.28 0.64 2.93
C VAL A 37 6.50 -0.65 2.14
N SER A 38 7.75 -0.98 1.88
CA SER A 38 8.07 -2.20 1.16
C SER A 38 7.56 -3.43 1.90
N ASN A 39 7.73 -3.45 3.22
CA ASN A 39 7.26 -4.58 4.01
C ASN A 39 5.74 -4.69 3.99
N TRP A 40 5.07 -3.56 4.00
CA TRP A 40 3.60 -3.58 3.88
C TRP A 40 3.17 -4.16 2.54
N GLU A 41 3.84 -3.75 1.48
CA GLU A 41 3.45 -4.17 0.13
C GLU A 41 3.76 -5.64 -0.11
N SER A 42 4.80 -6.15 0.52
CA SER A 42 5.15 -7.55 0.37
C SER A 42 4.39 -8.45 1.33
N GLY A 43 3.69 -7.86 2.28
CA GLY A 43 2.94 -8.66 3.24
C GLY A 43 3.78 -9.14 4.41
N ARG A 44 5.00 -8.64 4.55
CA ARG A 44 5.86 -9.04 5.66
C ARG A 44 5.40 -8.48 6.98
N SER A 45 4.76 -7.33 6.95
CA SER A 45 4.27 -6.74 8.16
C SER A 45 2.90 -6.13 7.91
N VAL A 46 2.14 -6.05 8.98
CA VAL A 46 0.80 -5.46 8.94
C VAL A 46 0.93 -4.00 9.31
N PRO A 47 0.36 -3.10 8.53
CA PRO A 47 0.46 -1.68 8.85
C PRO A 47 -0.18 -1.36 10.19
N LYS A 48 0.50 -0.55 10.96
CA LYS A 48 -0.03 -0.03 12.21
C LYS A 48 0.04 1.48 12.11
N LEU A 49 -1.07 2.08 11.77
CA LEU A 49 -1.12 3.50 11.50
C LEU A 49 -1.82 4.25 12.62
N THR A 50 -1.26 5.40 12.96
CA THR A 50 -1.98 6.29 13.86
C THR A 50 -3.13 6.90 13.07
N PRO A 51 -4.11 7.49 13.75
CA PRO A 51 -5.20 8.16 13.03
C PRO A 51 -4.70 9.25 12.09
N VAL A 52 -3.66 9.96 12.46
CA VAL A 52 -3.10 10.98 11.60
C VAL A 52 -2.51 10.36 10.34
N GLN A 53 -1.76 9.28 10.52
CA GLN A 53 -1.17 8.59 9.37
C GLN A 53 -2.24 8.01 8.47
N PHE A 54 -3.28 7.47 9.06
CA PHE A 54 -4.38 6.89 8.31
C PHE A 54 -5.03 7.95 7.42
N LYS A 55 -5.30 9.11 7.99
CA LYS A 55 -5.90 10.20 7.23
C LYS A 55 -4.99 10.67 6.10
N LYS A 56 -3.69 10.75 6.39
CA LYS A 56 -2.73 11.15 5.36
C LYS A 56 -2.68 10.13 4.24
N LEU A 57 -2.76 8.85 4.58
CA LEU A 57 -2.73 7.81 3.58
C LEU A 57 -3.89 7.98 2.60
N LEU A 58 -5.09 8.17 3.12
CA LEU A 58 -6.25 8.35 2.25
C LEU A 58 -6.08 9.58 1.36
N LYS A 59 -5.52 10.63 1.92
CA LYS A 59 -5.33 11.86 1.19
C LYS A 59 -4.32 11.72 0.06
N VAL A 60 -3.17 11.16 0.35
CA VAL A 60 -2.12 11.07 -0.67
C VAL A 60 -2.48 10.05 -1.74
N LEU A 61 -3.23 9.03 -1.39
CA LEU A 61 -3.68 8.07 -2.37
C LEU A 61 -4.96 8.52 -3.07
N GLN A 62 -5.58 9.58 -2.56
CA GLN A 62 -6.80 10.14 -3.14
C GLN A 62 -7.90 9.08 -3.22
N ILE A 63 -8.12 8.40 -2.11
CA ILE A 63 -9.15 7.39 -2.00
C ILE A 63 -10.00 7.65 -0.77
N THR A 64 -11.16 7.04 -0.75
CA THR A 64 -12.02 7.09 0.42
C THR A 64 -11.69 5.89 1.30
N VAL A 65 -12.24 5.90 2.51
CA VAL A 65 -12.00 4.79 3.42
C VAL A 65 -12.57 3.49 2.85
N ASP A 66 -13.64 3.59 2.07
CA ASP A 66 -14.22 2.39 1.47
C ASP A 66 -13.34 1.79 0.39
N GLU A 67 -12.50 2.60 -0.21
CA GLU A 67 -11.60 2.13 -1.25
C GLU A 67 -10.30 1.57 -0.69
N LEU A 68 -10.08 1.76 0.59
CA LEU A 68 -8.86 1.26 1.21
C LEU A 68 -8.96 -0.25 1.35
N PRO A 69 -7.95 -0.99 0.87
CA PRO A 69 -8.00 -2.45 0.97
C PRO A 69 -7.79 -2.89 2.41
N ASP A 70 -8.36 -4.03 2.74
CA ASP A 70 -8.20 -4.61 4.07
C ASP A 70 -6.79 -5.10 4.29
N GLN A 71 -6.11 -5.46 3.23
CA GLN A 71 -4.73 -5.91 3.29
C GLN A 71 -3.91 -5.08 2.33
N PHE A 72 -2.74 -4.64 2.78
CA PHE A 72 -1.86 -3.86 1.92
C PHE A 72 -0.95 -4.73 1.09
N GLY A 73 -0.61 -5.91 1.59
CA GLY A 73 0.26 -6.81 0.88
C GLY A 73 -0.54 -7.76 0.01
N TYR A 74 0.16 -8.71 -0.58
CA TYR A 74 -0.50 -9.70 -1.40
C TYR A 74 -1.49 -10.47 -0.56
N PRO A 75 -2.66 -10.79 -1.14
CA PRO A 75 -3.63 -11.57 -0.39
C PRO A 75 -3.01 -12.91 -0.03
N SER A 76 -3.30 -13.33 1.20
CA SER A 76 -2.82 -14.62 1.63
C SER A 76 -3.80 -15.65 1.18
N ASP A 77 -3.33 -16.56 0.35
CA ASP A 77 -4.20 -17.66 -0.02
C ASP A 77 -3.55 -18.92 0.36
N ALA A 78 -2.51 -18.80 1.10
CA ALA A 78 -1.79 -19.98 1.49
C ALA A 78 -2.60 -20.79 2.43
N ASP A 79 -3.37 -20.14 3.20
CA ASP A 79 -4.13 -20.88 4.10
C ASP A 79 -5.36 -21.27 3.46
N GLY A 80 -5.34 -20.89 2.38
CA GLY A 80 -6.56 -21.23 1.51
C GLY A 80 -6.57 -21.25 2.09
#